data_772af17422b980283993aa3c9f6bbd10
#
_entry.id   772af17422b980283993aa3c9f6bbd10
#
_cell.length_a   1.000
_cell.length_b   1.000
_cell.length_c   1.000
_cell.angle_alpha   90.00
_cell.angle_beta   90.00
_cell.angle_gamma   90.00
#
_symmetry.space_group_name_H-M   'P 1'
#
loop_
_entity.id
_entity.type
_entity.pdbx_description
1 polymer ?
#
loop_
_entity_poly.entity_id
_entity_poly.type
_entity_poly.pdbx_seq_one_letter_code
_entity_poly.pdbx_strand_id
1 'polypeptide(L)'
;VRVNVRVVMPMMMRGVPAPTAKGQAIMTDAAREGRYFGSPMGRIVDPFGEPIKKAYAFLPELRQRGLLMPFVTEYLKAAWVEGVDVTREQGLSEVLQRTGCPADVAPAAESEWREEVEQNLAIMHEHDLWGVPSFRVTGGGRPPFACWGQDRIWRVSKELEARGKNAGLKLDS
;
A
#
# COMPACT_ATOMS: atom_id res chain seq x y z
N VAL A 1 -11.21 -2.07 -14.46
CA VAL A 1 -9.97 -1.37 -14.02
C VAL A 1 -8.99 -2.41 -13.51
N ARG A 2 -7.73 -2.33 -13.96
CA ARG A 2 -6.63 -3.15 -13.42
C ARG A 2 -5.85 -2.29 -12.42
N VAL A 3 -5.68 -2.78 -11.21
CA VAL A 3 -4.87 -2.14 -10.17
C VAL A 3 -3.51 -2.82 -10.09
N ASN A 4 -2.44 -2.02 -10.08
CA ASN A 4 -1.07 -2.50 -9.88
C ASN A 4 -0.50 -1.84 -8.62
N VAL A 5 -0.36 -2.62 -7.55
CA VAL A 5 0.22 -2.16 -6.28
C VAL A 5 1.74 -2.13 -6.39
N ARG A 6 2.34 -1.03 -5.98
CA ARG A 6 3.79 -0.85 -5.86
C ARG A 6 4.14 -0.47 -4.44
N VAL A 7 4.84 -1.35 -3.76
CA VAL A 7 5.28 -1.12 -2.37
C VAL A 7 6.61 -0.39 -2.40
N VAL A 8 6.76 0.59 -1.53
CA VAL A 8 8.02 1.33 -1.31
C VAL A 8 8.37 1.32 0.17
N MET A 9 9.63 1.55 0.50
CA MET A 9 10.07 1.64 1.90
C MET A 9 9.36 2.81 2.61
N PRO A 10 9.05 2.67 3.91
CA PRO A 10 8.53 3.78 4.72
C PRO A 10 9.43 5.01 4.62
N MET A 11 8.82 6.20 4.61
CA MET A 11 9.50 7.48 4.40
C MET A 11 10.72 7.67 5.32
N MET A 12 10.58 7.39 6.60
CA MET A 12 11.69 7.53 7.56
C MET A 12 12.83 6.54 7.31
N MET A 13 12.53 5.34 6.80
CA MET A 13 13.54 4.34 6.42
C MET A 13 14.26 4.72 5.11
N ARG A 14 13.74 5.70 4.37
CA ARG A 14 14.39 6.31 3.18
C ARG A 14 15.19 7.57 3.54
N GLY A 15 15.39 7.85 4.84
CA GLY A 15 16.11 9.04 5.31
C GLY A 15 15.32 10.35 5.23
N VAL A 16 14.02 10.31 4.94
CA VAL A 16 13.17 11.50 4.96
C VAL A 16 12.63 11.71 6.38
N PRO A 17 13.01 12.77 7.08
CA PRO A 17 12.64 12.96 8.48
C PRO A 17 11.14 13.24 8.63
N ALA A 18 10.55 12.69 9.69
CA ALA A 18 9.20 13.02 10.12
C ALA A 18 9.25 13.60 11.54
N PRO A 19 9.06 14.91 11.71
CA PRO A 19 8.95 15.53 13.02
C PRO A 19 7.84 14.89 13.86
N THR A 20 8.02 14.80 15.18
CA THR A 20 7.04 14.20 16.11
C THR A 20 5.64 14.80 15.94
N ALA A 21 5.56 16.12 15.79
CA ALA A 21 4.28 16.80 15.56
C ALA A 21 3.55 16.32 14.30
N LYS A 22 4.31 16.02 13.22
CA LYS A 22 3.73 15.45 11.99
C LYS A 22 3.19 14.04 12.24
N GLY A 23 3.93 13.20 12.99
CA GLY A 23 3.47 11.87 13.35
C GLY A 23 2.17 11.91 14.15
N GLN A 24 2.08 12.78 15.15
CA GLN A 24 0.87 12.98 15.95
C GLN A 24 -0.32 13.47 15.12
N ALA A 25 -0.10 14.41 14.20
CA ALA A 25 -1.13 14.91 13.31
C ALA A 25 -1.66 13.80 12.39
N ILE A 26 -0.77 13.00 11.79
CA ILE A 26 -1.14 11.87 10.93
C ILE A 26 -1.98 10.85 11.71
N MET A 27 -1.57 10.48 12.93
CA MET A 27 -2.32 9.51 13.74
C MET A 27 -3.71 10.02 14.12
N THR A 28 -3.80 11.30 14.50
CA THR A 28 -5.08 11.93 14.83
C THR A 28 -6.02 11.96 13.62
N ASP A 29 -5.47 12.31 12.47
CA ASP A 29 -6.23 12.43 11.22
C ASP A 29 -6.67 11.07 10.70
N ALA A 30 -5.77 10.10 10.66
CA ALA A 30 -6.09 8.72 10.30
C ALA A 30 -7.20 8.12 11.18
N ALA A 31 -7.21 8.43 12.48
CA ALA A 31 -8.27 7.98 13.38
C ALA A 31 -9.62 8.64 13.09
N ARG A 32 -9.64 9.90 12.63
CA ARG A 32 -10.88 10.60 12.20
C ARG A 32 -11.41 10.01 10.89
N GLU A 33 -10.55 9.90 9.89
CA GLU A 33 -10.88 9.32 8.58
C GLU A 33 -11.37 7.88 8.72
N GLY A 34 -10.67 7.04 9.50
CA GLY A 34 -11.08 5.67 9.76
C GLY A 34 -12.51 5.58 10.32
N ARG A 35 -12.88 6.44 11.27
CA ARG A 35 -14.25 6.49 11.80
C ARG A 35 -15.25 6.94 10.73
N TYR A 36 -14.90 7.95 9.96
CA TYR A 36 -15.78 8.49 8.92
C TYR A 36 -16.08 7.44 7.84
N PHE A 37 -15.06 6.67 7.42
CA PHE A 37 -15.21 5.62 6.41
C PHE A 37 -15.63 4.24 6.95
N GLY A 38 -16.01 4.13 8.22
CA GLY A 38 -16.46 2.87 8.82
C GLY A 38 -15.35 1.83 9.01
N SER A 39 -14.09 2.25 8.99
CA SER A 39 -12.90 1.41 9.26
C SER A 39 -12.07 2.03 10.40
N PRO A 40 -12.62 2.05 11.63
CA PRO A 40 -11.96 2.71 12.75
C PRO A 40 -10.63 2.04 13.07
N MET A 41 -9.62 2.86 13.38
CA MET A 41 -8.37 2.36 13.93
C MET A 41 -8.63 1.67 15.27
N GLY A 42 -8.05 0.49 15.44
CA GLY A 42 -8.11 -0.26 16.69
C GLY A 42 -6.78 -0.23 17.44
N ARG A 43 -6.39 -1.39 17.98
CA ARG A 43 -5.06 -1.54 18.57
C ARG A 43 -4.00 -1.55 17.47
N ILE A 44 -3.00 -0.69 17.63
CA ILE A 44 -1.92 -0.51 16.64
C ILE A 44 -0.70 -1.31 17.07
N VAL A 45 -0.12 -2.05 16.12
CA VAL A 45 1.20 -2.66 16.22
C VAL A 45 2.02 -2.21 15.02
N ASP A 46 2.81 -1.14 15.23
CA ASP A 46 3.62 -0.54 14.16
C ASP A 46 4.79 -1.46 13.79
N PRO A 47 4.87 -1.98 12.56
CA PRO A 47 5.96 -2.85 12.11
C PRO A 47 7.21 -2.10 11.68
N PHE A 48 7.37 -0.85 12.02
CA PHE A 48 8.49 0.00 11.60
C PHE A 48 9.86 -0.63 11.91
N GLY A 49 10.81 -0.49 11.01
CA GLY A 49 12.18 -1.02 11.14
C GLY A 49 12.33 -2.44 10.58
N GLU A 50 13.02 -3.31 11.31
CA GLU A 50 13.27 -4.69 10.86
C GLU A 50 12.00 -5.53 10.63
N PRO A 51 10.92 -5.42 11.42
CA PRO A 51 9.72 -6.20 11.16
C PRO A 51 9.11 -6.00 9.77
N ILE A 52 9.07 -4.78 9.26
CA ILE A 52 8.49 -4.53 7.92
C ILE A 52 9.33 -5.18 6.82
N LYS A 53 10.64 -5.29 7.00
CA LYS A 53 11.53 -5.96 6.04
C LYS A 53 11.21 -7.45 5.91
N LYS A 54 10.83 -8.11 7.02
CA LYS A 54 10.38 -9.50 7.00
C LYS A 54 9.13 -9.68 6.13
N ALA A 55 8.19 -8.75 6.22
CA ALA A 55 7.01 -8.75 5.36
C ALA A 55 7.38 -8.49 3.88
N TYR A 56 8.35 -7.61 3.63
CA TYR A 56 8.81 -7.31 2.27
C TYR A 56 9.49 -8.51 1.59
N ALA A 57 10.08 -9.41 2.34
CA ALA A 57 10.67 -10.62 1.78
C ALA A 57 9.66 -11.52 1.03
N PHE A 58 8.37 -11.33 1.24
CA PHE A 58 7.33 -12.07 0.54
C PHE A 58 6.78 -11.34 -0.71
N LEU A 59 7.12 -10.07 -0.92
CA LEU A 59 6.57 -9.26 -2.02
C LEU A 59 6.78 -9.86 -3.41
N PRO A 60 7.99 -10.35 -3.78
CA PRO A 60 8.23 -10.91 -5.11
C PRO A 60 7.30 -12.08 -5.43
N GLU A 61 7.19 -13.04 -4.52
CA GLU A 61 6.35 -14.22 -4.70
C GLU A 61 4.85 -13.89 -4.67
N LEU A 62 4.42 -13.03 -3.75
CA LEU A 62 3.04 -12.58 -3.68
C LEU A 62 2.61 -11.84 -4.96
N ARG A 63 3.52 -11.08 -5.56
CA ARG A 63 3.29 -10.43 -6.85
C ARG A 63 3.11 -11.43 -7.98
N GLN A 64 3.99 -12.42 -8.08
CA GLN A 64 3.92 -13.46 -9.11
C GLN A 64 2.59 -14.22 -9.03
N ARG A 65 2.11 -14.49 -7.83
CA ARG A 65 0.85 -15.22 -7.58
C ARG A 65 -0.41 -14.33 -7.65
N GLY A 66 -0.27 -13.02 -7.83
CA GLY A 66 -1.42 -12.11 -7.83
C GLY A 66 -2.01 -11.85 -6.43
N LEU A 67 -1.29 -12.19 -5.37
CA LEU A 67 -1.73 -12.08 -3.97
C LEU A 67 -1.27 -10.78 -3.29
N LEU A 68 -0.56 -9.90 -3.98
CA LEU A 68 0.02 -8.71 -3.37
C LEU A 68 -1.03 -7.75 -2.79
N MET A 69 -2.11 -7.48 -3.53
CA MET A 69 -3.17 -6.59 -3.03
C MET A 69 -3.89 -7.17 -1.81
N PRO A 70 -4.36 -8.45 -1.83
CA PRO A 70 -4.88 -9.11 -0.64
C PRO A 70 -3.92 -9.03 0.55
N PHE A 71 -2.63 -9.31 0.34
CA PHE A 71 -1.63 -9.26 1.40
C PHE A 71 -1.49 -7.85 2.00
N VAL A 72 -1.31 -6.83 1.18
CA VAL A 72 -1.19 -5.45 1.68
C VAL A 72 -2.44 -5.04 2.47
N THR A 73 -3.62 -5.42 2.00
CA THR A 73 -4.89 -5.12 2.69
C THR A 73 -4.96 -5.80 4.06
N GLU A 74 -4.71 -7.12 4.13
CA GLU A 74 -4.75 -7.88 5.38
C GLU A 74 -3.63 -7.47 6.35
N TYR A 75 -2.44 -7.16 5.83
CA TYR A 75 -1.32 -6.71 6.66
C TYR A 75 -1.62 -5.37 7.34
N LEU A 76 -2.14 -4.41 6.59
CA LEU A 76 -2.52 -3.10 7.15
C LEU A 76 -3.67 -3.22 8.14
N LYS A 77 -4.68 -4.04 7.83
CA LYS A 77 -5.80 -4.31 8.73
C LYS A 77 -5.31 -4.97 10.03
N ALA A 78 -4.48 -5.99 9.93
CA ALA A 78 -3.90 -6.70 11.08
C ALA A 78 -3.13 -5.73 11.98
N ALA A 79 -2.25 -4.89 11.41
CA ALA A 79 -1.38 -3.99 12.15
C ALA A 79 -2.11 -2.76 12.75
N TRP A 80 -3.10 -2.20 12.04
CA TRP A 80 -3.68 -0.89 12.37
C TRP A 80 -5.11 -0.95 12.92
N VAL A 81 -5.81 -2.06 12.73
CA VAL A 81 -7.19 -2.22 13.18
C VAL A 81 -7.32 -3.32 14.24
N GLU A 82 -6.75 -4.50 13.97
CA GLU A 82 -6.95 -5.69 14.80
C GLU A 82 -5.90 -5.82 15.92
N GLY A 83 -4.74 -5.20 15.79
CA GLY A 83 -3.65 -5.27 16.74
C GLY A 83 -2.96 -6.63 16.76
N VAL A 84 -2.97 -7.33 15.63
CA VAL A 84 -2.16 -8.53 15.42
C VAL A 84 -0.69 -8.14 15.48
N ASP A 85 0.12 -8.89 16.22
CA ASP A 85 1.55 -8.61 16.35
C ASP A 85 2.33 -9.07 15.11
N VAL A 86 2.20 -8.29 14.03
CA VAL A 86 2.89 -8.53 12.75
C VAL A 86 4.41 -8.34 12.84
N THR A 87 4.95 -7.92 13.99
CA THR A 87 6.40 -7.88 14.22
C THR A 87 6.98 -9.26 14.51
N ARG A 88 6.13 -10.23 14.86
CA ARG A 88 6.49 -11.61 15.14
C ARG A 88 6.16 -12.51 13.95
N GLU A 89 6.90 -13.61 13.85
CA GLU A 89 6.69 -14.61 12.79
C GLU A 89 5.26 -15.20 12.79
N GLN A 90 4.70 -15.43 13.98
CA GLN A 90 3.34 -15.95 14.11
C GLN A 90 2.30 -15.00 13.51
N GLY A 91 2.38 -13.68 13.80
CA GLY A 91 1.45 -12.70 13.27
C GLY A 91 1.61 -12.49 11.76
N LEU A 92 2.85 -12.50 11.25
CA LEU A 92 3.10 -12.46 9.82
C LEU A 92 2.57 -13.70 9.10
N SER A 93 2.80 -14.89 9.67
CA SER A 93 2.27 -16.15 9.15
C SER A 93 0.74 -16.15 9.11
N GLU A 94 0.08 -15.63 10.15
CA GLU A 94 -1.38 -15.48 10.18
C GLU A 94 -1.88 -14.60 9.03
N VAL A 95 -1.23 -13.46 8.78
CA VAL A 95 -1.58 -12.57 7.66
C VAL A 95 -1.39 -13.28 6.32
N LEU A 96 -0.27 -13.98 6.11
CA LEU A 96 -0.03 -14.75 4.89
C LEU A 96 -1.12 -15.80 4.65
N GLN A 97 -1.52 -16.54 5.68
CA GLN A 97 -2.61 -17.52 5.59
C GLN A 97 -3.94 -16.88 5.20
N ARG A 98 -4.30 -15.74 5.79
CA ARG A 98 -5.53 -15.01 5.48
C ARG A 98 -5.57 -14.56 4.00
N THR A 99 -4.42 -14.33 3.39
CA THR A 99 -4.33 -13.96 1.96
C THR A 99 -4.39 -15.14 1.01
N GLY A 100 -4.48 -16.35 1.52
CA GLY A 100 -4.42 -17.58 0.72
C GLY A 100 -3.00 -17.89 0.21
N CYS A 101 -1.98 -17.32 0.85
CA CYS A 101 -0.59 -17.64 0.52
C CYS A 101 -0.30 -19.11 0.89
N PRO A 102 0.21 -19.93 -0.03
CA PRO A 102 0.60 -21.31 0.27
C PRO A 102 1.66 -21.37 1.37
N ALA A 103 1.58 -22.39 2.22
CA ALA A 103 2.49 -22.55 3.36
C ALA A 103 3.95 -22.83 2.96
N ASP A 104 4.20 -23.24 1.72
CA ASP A 104 5.52 -23.53 1.14
C ASP A 104 6.23 -22.28 0.59
N VAL A 105 5.58 -21.13 0.60
CA VAL A 105 6.19 -19.89 0.14
C VAL A 105 7.28 -19.45 1.11
N ALA A 106 8.50 -19.44 0.61
CA ALA A 106 9.66 -18.98 1.35
C ALA A 106 9.89 -17.47 1.16
N PRO A 107 10.47 -16.78 2.15
CA PRO A 107 10.89 -15.39 1.98
C PRO A 107 12.02 -15.29 0.96
N ALA A 108 11.94 -14.33 0.06
CA ALA A 108 12.99 -14.00 -0.91
C ALA A 108 14.23 -13.42 -0.24
N ALA A 109 15.37 -13.52 -0.91
CA ALA A 109 16.60 -12.89 -0.45
C ALA A 109 16.46 -11.36 -0.32
N GLU A 110 17.22 -10.76 0.58
CA GLU A 110 17.14 -9.30 0.81
C GLU A 110 17.41 -8.49 -0.46
N SER A 111 18.33 -8.94 -1.30
CA SER A 111 18.64 -8.28 -2.58
C SER A 111 17.43 -8.21 -3.51
N GLU A 112 16.62 -9.27 -3.58
CA GLU A 112 15.49 -9.36 -4.50
C GLU A 112 14.35 -8.39 -4.13
N TRP A 113 13.86 -8.46 -2.87
CA TRP A 113 12.78 -7.57 -2.46
C TRP A 113 13.24 -6.12 -2.35
N ARG A 114 14.53 -5.89 -1.99
CA ARG A 114 15.09 -4.54 -1.92
C ARG A 114 15.15 -3.91 -3.30
N GLU A 115 15.63 -4.64 -4.30
CA GLU A 115 15.63 -4.19 -5.69
C GLU A 115 14.21 -3.81 -6.15
N GLU A 116 13.21 -4.63 -5.85
CA GLU A 116 11.81 -4.33 -6.20
C GLU A 116 11.32 -3.00 -5.58
N VAL A 117 11.53 -2.79 -4.29
CA VAL A 117 11.04 -1.57 -3.63
C VAL A 117 11.82 -0.31 -4.04
N GLU A 118 13.10 -0.45 -4.38
CA GLU A 118 13.92 0.64 -4.93
C GLU A 118 13.49 1.02 -6.35
N GLN A 119 13.22 0.04 -7.20
CA GLN A 119 12.65 0.27 -8.53
C GLN A 119 11.27 0.93 -8.44
N ASN A 120 10.42 0.51 -7.51
CA ASN A 120 9.11 1.12 -7.27
C ASN A 120 9.25 2.58 -6.82
N LEU A 121 10.24 2.88 -5.99
CA LEU A 121 10.56 4.25 -5.56
C LEU A 121 11.04 5.11 -6.74
N ALA A 122 11.93 4.59 -7.58
CA ALA A 122 12.40 5.29 -8.78
C ALA A 122 11.23 5.65 -9.71
N ILE A 123 10.35 4.70 -9.99
CA ILE A 123 9.14 4.93 -10.79
C ILE A 123 8.22 5.97 -10.15
N MET A 124 8.09 5.98 -8.83
CA MET A 124 7.32 7.00 -8.12
C MET A 124 7.90 8.40 -8.36
N HIS A 125 9.23 8.55 -8.27
CA HIS A 125 9.91 9.82 -8.50
C HIS A 125 9.87 10.27 -9.97
N GLU A 126 9.95 9.36 -10.94
CA GLU A 126 9.79 9.66 -12.38
C GLU A 126 8.44 10.33 -12.71
N HIS A 127 7.48 10.21 -11.83
CA HIS A 127 6.15 10.77 -11.97
C HIS A 127 5.87 11.94 -11.03
N ASP A 128 6.92 12.60 -10.52
CA ASP A 128 6.85 13.73 -9.57
C ASP A 128 6.08 13.38 -8.28
N LEU A 129 6.03 12.10 -7.91
CA LEU A 129 5.42 11.62 -6.68
C LEU A 129 6.50 11.29 -5.65
N TRP A 130 6.28 11.61 -4.38
CA TRP A 130 7.29 11.45 -3.33
C TRP A 130 6.78 10.77 -2.07
N GLY A 131 5.47 10.71 -1.87
CA GLY A 131 4.82 10.17 -0.68
C GLY A 131 3.81 9.07 -0.97
N VAL A 132 3.31 8.43 0.08
CA VAL A 132 2.30 7.37 0.00
C VAL A 132 1.05 7.77 0.79
N PRO A 133 -0.14 7.34 0.34
CA PRO A 133 -0.41 6.68 -0.92
C PRO A 133 -0.29 7.63 -2.11
N SER A 134 0.27 7.14 -3.22
CA SER A 134 0.30 7.84 -4.50
C SER A 134 -0.45 7.04 -5.56
N PHE A 135 -1.10 7.74 -6.46
CA PHE A 135 -1.93 7.14 -7.50
C PHE A 135 -1.49 7.63 -8.88
N ARG A 136 -1.40 6.71 -9.83
CA ARG A 136 -1.19 7.01 -11.24
C ARG A 136 -2.20 6.27 -12.07
N VAL A 137 -2.98 7.00 -12.87
CA VAL A 137 -4.02 6.46 -13.75
C VAL A 137 -3.61 6.66 -15.20
N THR A 138 -3.65 5.58 -15.98
CA THR A 138 -3.28 5.57 -17.41
C THR A 138 -4.37 4.91 -18.26
N GLY A 139 -4.28 5.05 -19.57
CA GLY A 139 -5.22 4.43 -20.53
C GLY A 139 -6.41 5.34 -20.87
N GLY A 140 -7.42 4.77 -21.57
CA GLY A 140 -8.62 5.49 -21.99
C GLY A 140 -8.37 6.66 -22.93
N GLY A 141 -7.27 6.65 -23.73
CA GLY A 141 -6.95 7.71 -24.68
C GLY A 141 -6.63 9.08 -24.07
N ARG A 142 -6.33 9.14 -22.78
CA ARG A 142 -6.02 10.38 -22.05
C ARG A 142 -4.58 10.39 -21.55
N PRO A 143 -3.95 11.58 -21.41
CA PRO A 143 -2.64 11.68 -20.78
C PRO A 143 -2.63 11.05 -19.37
N PRO A 144 -1.48 10.54 -18.88
CA PRO A 144 -1.37 10.05 -17.53
C PRO A 144 -1.80 11.10 -16.49
N PHE A 145 -2.54 10.65 -15.49
CA PHE A 145 -2.91 11.46 -14.32
C PHE A 145 -2.20 10.91 -13.10
N ALA A 146 -1.65 11.76 -12.26
CA ALA A 146 -1.01 11.37 -11.02
C ALA A 146 -1.44 12.30 -9.88
N CYS A 147 -1.57 11.75 -8.66
CA CYS A 147 -1.77 12.53 -7.46
C CYS A 147 -1.27 11.78 -6.21
N TRP A 148 -0.98 12.54 -5.17
CA TRP A 148 -0.59 12.05 -3.86
C TRP A 148 -1.66 12.36 -2.82
N GLY A 149 -1.89 11.43 -1.89
CA GLY A 149 -2.72 11.56 -0.70
C GLY A 149 -4.04 10.80 -0.78
N GLN A 150 -4.44 10.15 0.33
CA GLN A 150 -5.73 9.47 0.44
C GLN A 150 -6.92 10.43 0.33
N ASP A 151 -6.75 11.68 0.69
CA ASP A 151 -7.72 12.76 0.55
C ASP A 151 -8.07 13.10 -0.90
N ARG A 152 -7.35 12.50 -1.87
CA ARG A 152 -7.56 12.68 -3.32
C ARG A 152 -8.16 11.47 -4.03
N ILE A 153 -8.62 10.46 -3.30
CA ILE A 153 -9.26 9.26 -3.91
C ILE A 153 -10.47 9.67 -4.75
N TRP A 154 -11.22 10.69 -4.36
CA TRP A 154 -12.32 11.24 -5.16
C TRP A 154 -11.85 11.74 -6.55
N ARG A 155 -10.65 12.30 -6.65
CA ARG A 155 -10.07 12.73 -7.95
C ARG A 155 -9.70 11.53 -8.81
N VAL A 156 -9.14 10.47 -8.20
CA VAL A 156 -8.85 9.21 -8.89
C VAL A 156 -10.14 8.60 -9.46
N SER A 157 -11.21 8.56 -8.65
CA SER A 157 -12.53 8.09 -9.09
C SER A 157 -13.04 8.88 -10.30
N LYS A 158 -13.05 10.21 -10.23
CA LYS A 158 -13.45 11.07 -11.35
C LYS A 158 -12.60 10.88 -12.60
N GLU A 159 -11.30 10.66 -12.44
CA GLU A 159 -10.42 10.39 -13.57
C GLU A 159 -10.70 9.03 -14.22
N LEU A 160 -10.99 8.00 -13.42
CA LEU A 160 -11.41 6.67 -13.91
C LEU A 160 -12.73 6.74 -14.66
N GLU A 161 -13.72 7.47 -14.14
CA GLU A 161 -15.01 7.70 -14.81
C GLU A 161 -14.84 8.38 -16.18
N ALA A 162 -14.02 9.43 -16.23
CA ALA A 162 -13.74 10.15 -17.47
C ALA A 162 -13.05 9.26 -18.52
N ARG A 163 -12.15 8.36 -18.09
CA ARG A 163 -11.47 7.39 -18.94
C ARG A 163 -12.43 6.29 -19.40
N GLY A 164 -13.31 5.83 -18.52
CA GLY A 164 -14.35 4.84 -18.85
C GLY A 164 -15.30 5.36 -19.92
N LYS A 165 -15.75 6.61 -19.83
CA LYS A 165 -16.58 7.25 -20.85
C LYS A 165 -15.88 7.33 -22.21
N ASN A 166 -14.61 7.71 -22.24
CA ASN A 166 -13.82 7.75 -23.47
C ASN A 166 -13.59 6.35 -24.09
N ALA A 167 -13.55 5.30 -23.27
CA ALA A 167 -13.41 3.92 -23.72
C ALA A 167 -14.77 3.25 -24.10
N GLY A 168 -15.88 3.98 -24.02
CA GLY A 168 -17.21 3.44 -24.28
C GLY A 168 -17.74 2.47 -23.23
N LEU A 169 -17.10 2.41 -22.06
CA LEU A 169 -17.54 1.58 -20.94
C LEU A 169 -18.72 2.26 -20.22
N LYS A 170 -19.88 1.62 -20.20
CA LYS A 170 -20.95 2.01 -19.28
C LYS A 170 -20.49 1.65 -17.85
N LEU A 171 -20.31 2.65 -17.01
CA LEU A 171 -20.14 2.45 -15.57
C LEU A 171 -21.57 2.34 -15.02
N ASP A 172 -21.93 1.16 -14.52
CA ASP A 172 -23.17 0.97 -13.79
C ASP A 172 -23.14 1.88 -12.56
N SER A 173 -24.15 2.70 -12.43
CA SER A 173 -24.35 3.69 -11.34
C SER A 173 -24.85 3.00 -10.08
#